data_9d5e1bb7167dacfe85fb9280f6242a97
#
_entry.id   9d5e1bb7167dacfe85fb9280f6242a97
#
_cell.length_a   1.000
_cell.length_b   1.000
_cell.length_c   1.000
_cell.angle_alpha   90.00
_cell.angle_beta   90.00
_cell.angle_gamma   90.00
#
_symmetry.space_group_name_H-M   'P 1'
#
loop_
_entity.id
_entity.type
_entity.pdbx_description
1 polymer ?
#
loop_
_entity_poly.entity_id
_entity_poly.type
_entity_poly.pdbx_seq_one_letter_code
_entity_poly.pdbx_strand_id
1 'polypeptide(L)'
;MVTLWGNYEGISQHTVAASEGCSKGISDGWEDMSYRMSILPAESFFSNGVFLIEGPSEILFYHSLAKSLNIDLDYLNISLISVDGISFKIYAAILDALEIPWVMRTDNDISKLKGQEKWNFAGINRCLDIVGIKKFEHSDKKITSLDTLTNGDWQTVSEEINKSGVYLSKVDLETDLVEELSASILDALDKKDNQSAIEYLQKKKAIRMRILLKKIKKDLHNLNSGDLAKPLYHLVKIVKGE
;
A
#
# COMPACT_ATOMS: atom_id res chain seq x y z
N MET A 1 9.57 -24.95 -1.89
CA MET A 1 8.16 -24.61 -1.62
C MET A 1 7.44 -24.64 -2.96
N VAL A 2 6.27 -25.22 -3.05
CA VAL A 2 5.50 -25.32 -4.30
C VAL A 2 4.15 -24.68 -4.02
N THR A 3 3.80 -23.67 -4.80
CA THR A 3 2.48 -23.04 -4.72
C THR A 3 1.61 -23.63 -5.82
N LEU A 4 0.43 -24.14 -5.46
CA LEU A 4 -0.53 -24.72 -6.40
C LEU A 4 -1.64 -23.71 -6.64
N TRP A 5 -1.85 -23.33 -7.89
CA TRP A 5 -2.95 -22.49 -8.33
C TRP A 5 -4.00 -23.35 -9.03
N GLY A 6 -5.27 -23.11 -8.74
CA GLY A 6 -6.37 -23.72 -9.44
C GLY A 6 -7.34 -22.68 -9.95
N ASN A 7 -7.62 -22.65 -11.24
CA ASN A 7 -8.72 -21.89 -11.81
C ASN A 7 -9.95 -22.78 -11.91
N TYR A 8 -11.09 -22.39 -11.36
CA TYR A 8 -12.27 -23.23 -11.23
C TYR A 8 -13.00 -23.56 -12.56
N GLU A 9 -12.68 -22.87 -13.65
CA GLU A 9 -13.34 -23.05 -14.95
C GLU A 9 -12.51 -23.75 -16.03
N GLY A 10 -11.35 -24.21 -15.73
CA GLY A 10 -10.52 -24.97 -16.67
C GLY A 10 -9.29 -25.49 -15.96
N ILE A 11 -9.11 -26.77 -16.03
CA ILE A 11 -8.03 -27.53 -15.37
C ILE A 11 -6.66 -27.08 -15.92
N SER A 12 -6.22 -25.87 -15.59
CA SER A 12 -4.82 -25.48 -15.69
C SER A 12 -4.28 -25.31 -14.27
N GLN A 13 -3.68 -26.37 -13.74
CA GLN A 13 -2.88 -26.26 -12.53
C GLN A 13 -1.57 -25.59 -12.90
N HIS A 14 -1.35 -24.39 -12.35
CA HIS A 14 -0.07 -23.73 -12.48
C HIS A 14 0.76 -24.03 -11.24
N THR A 15 1.93 -24.65 -11.41
CA THR A 15 2.85 -24.95 -10.32
C THR A 15 4.12 -24.16 -10.53
N VAL A 16 4.41 -23.22 -9.63
CA VAL A 16 5.67 -22.47 -9.65
C VAL A 16 6.65 -23.10 -8.67
N ALA A 17 7.81 -23.51 -9.17
CA ALA A 17 8.88 -23.98 -8.31
C ALA A 17 9.55 -22.79 -7.63
N ALA A 18 9.28 -22.61 -6.35
CA ALA A 18 9.84 -21.52 -5.55
C ALA A 18 11.37 -21.54 -5.42
N SER A 19 12.04 -22.65 -5.80
CA SER A 19 13.49 -22.81 -5.65
C SER A 19 14.34 -21.91 -6.55
N GLU A 20 13.85 -21.49 -7.71
CA GLU A 20 14.65 -20.68 -8.65
C GLU A 20 14.31 -19.18 -8.55
N GLY A 21 13.05 -18.81 -8.38
CA GLY A 21 12.61 -17.42 -8.29
C GLY A 21 12.76 -16.82 -6.90
N CYS A 22 12.26 -17.49 -5.86
CA CYS A 22 12.33 -16.99 -4.50
C CYS A 22 13.77 -16.94 -3.95
N SER A 23 14.65 -17.90 -4.35
CA SER A 23 16.00 -17.95 -3.81
C SER A 23 16.85 -16.75 -4.19
N LYS A 24 16.65 -16.15 -5.35
CA LYS A 24 17.40 -14.95 -5.76
C LYS A 24 16.91 -13.70 -5.04
N GLY A 25 15.61 -13.46 -4.99
CA GLY A 25 15.04 -12.33 -4.23
C GLY A 25 15.28 -12.42 -2.72
N ILE A 26 15.29 -13.66 -2.19
CA ILE A 26 15.59 -13.94 -0.79
C ILE A 26 17.10 -13.82 -0.51
N SER A 27 17.99 -14.33 -1.39
CA SER A 27 19.42 -14.27 -1.14
C SER A 27 19.97 -12.84 -1.18
N ASP A 28 19.43 -11.99 -2.06
CA ASP A 28 19.87 -10.60 -2.19
C ASP A 28 19.43 -9.72 -1.00
N GLY A 29 18.45 -10.15 -0.22
CA GLY A 29 17.94 -9.45 0.97
C GLY A 29 18.07 -10.23 2.28
N TRP A 30 18.53 -11.47 2.23
CA TRP A 30 18.46 -12.41 3.36
C TRP A 30 19.35 -12.02 4.54
N GLU A 31 20.57 -11.57 4.29
CA GLU A 31 21.50 -11.21 5.35
C GLU A 31 20.99 -10.06 6.22
N ASP A 32 20.31 -9.08 5.60
CA ASP A 32 19.74 -7.93 6.31
C ASP A 32 18.34 -8.16 6.87
N MET A 33 17.62 -9.16 6.37
CA MET A 33 16.17 -9.28 6.57
C MET A 33 15.70 -10.66 7.07
N SER A 34 16.59 -11.64 7.24
CA SER A 34 16.23 -13.02 7.57
C SER A 34 15.33 -13.13 8.82
N TYR A 35 15.55 -12.31 9.83
CA TYR A 35 14.75 -12.27 11.05
C TYR A 35 13.37 -11.61 10.86
N ARG A 36 13.20 -10.78 9.82
CA ARG A 36 11.94 -10.10 9.51
C ARG A 36 11.07 -10.88 8.54
N MET A 37 11.68 -11.71 7.70
CA MET A 37 10.95 -12.53 6.73
C MET A 37 10.15 -13.69 7.33
N SER A 38 10.40 -14.03 8.60
CA SER A 38 9.53 -14.95 9.35
C SER A 38 8.11 -14.41 9.56
N ILE A 39 7.86 -13.15 9.18
CA ILE A 39 6.60 -12.43 9.38
C ILE A 39 5.73 -12.42 8.13
N LEU A 40 6.20 -12.93 6.97
CA LEU A 40 5.27 -13.10 5.85
C LEU A 40 4.20 -14.08 6.28
N PRO A 41 2.93 -13.65 6.43
CA PRO A 41 1.88 -14.58 6.81
C PRO A 41 1.85 -15.74 5.81
N ALA A 42 1.92 -16.97 6.30
CA ALA A 42 1.93 -18.17 5.44
C ALA A 42 0.71 -18.18 4.48
N GLU A 43 -0.37 -17.53 4.87
CA GLU A 43 -1.58 -17.35 4.08
C GLU A 43 -1.34 -16.60 2.76
N SER A 44 -0.38 -15.66 2.70
CA SER A 44 -0.10 -14.93 1.46
C SER A 44 0.40 -15.82 0.33
N PHE A 45 1.05 -16.94 0.66
CA PHE A 45 1.51 -17.91 -0.33
C PHE A 45 0.37 -18.71 -1.00
N PHE A 46 -0.81 -18.65 -0.43
CA PHE A 46 -2.01 -19.32 -0.93
C PHE A 46 -3.08 -18.32 -1.41
N SER A 47 -2.77 -17.02 -1.40
CA SER A 47 -3.70 -15.98 -1.84
C SER A 47 -3.77 -15.89 -3.36
N ASN A 48 -4.95 -15.54 -3.87
CA ASN A 48 -5.14 -15.21 -5.29
C ASN A 48 -4.61 -13.81 -5.62
N GLY A 49 -4.41 -12.98 -4.61
CA GLY A 49 -3.82 -11.67 -4.73
C GLY A 49 -3.42 -11.09 -3.37
N VAL A 50 -2.42 -10.22 -3.38
CA VAL A 50 -1.88 -9.62 -2.16
C VAL A 50 -1.88 -8.10 -2.27
N PHE A 51 -2.37 -7.43 -1.24
CA PHE A 51 -2.26 -6.00 -1.10
C PHE A 51 -1.21 -5.65 -0.04
N LEU A 52 -0.08 -5.12 -0.47
CA LEU A 52 1.02 -4.68 0.38
C LEU A 52 0.79 -3.26 0.87
N ILE A 53 0.85 -3.04 2.17
CA ILE A 53 0.60 -1.76 2.84
C ILE A 53 1.60 -1.52 3.96
N GLU A 54 1.74 -0.28 4.43
CA GLU A 54 2.80 0.06 5.37
C GLU A 54 2.59 -0.50 6.78
N GLY A 55 1.36 -0.41 7.30
CA GLY A 55 1.15 -0.72 8.69
C GLY A 55 -0.28 -1.06 9.11
N PRO A 56 -0.50 -1.22 10.42
CA PRO A 56 -1.80 -1.66 10.97
C PRO A 56 -2.96 -0.69 10.74
N SER A 57 -2.70 0.61 10.55
CA SER A 57 -3.75 1.60 10.21
C SER A 57 -4.41 1.26 8.89
N GLU A 58 -3.59 0.97 7.90
CA GLU A 58 -4.00 0.62 6.55
C GLU A 58 -4.75 -0.70 6.51
N ILE A 59 -4.29 -1.72 7.27
CA ILE A 59 -5.00 -3.00 7.42
C ILE A 59 -6.45 -2.75 7.87
N LEU A 60 -6.62 -1.98 8.95
CA LEU A 60 -7.94 -1.67 9.51
C LEU A 60 -8.81 -0.89 8.51
N PHE A 61 -8.20 0.08 7.83
CA PHE A 61 -8.88 0.92 6.86
C PHE A 61 -9.35 0.11 5.65
N TYR A 62 -8.46 -0.65 5.00
CA TYR A 62 -8.80 -1.39 3.78
C TYR A 62 -9.76 -2.55 4.01
N HIS A 63 -9.70 -3.23 5.16
CA HIS A 63 -10.75 -4.19 5.53
C HIS A 63 -12.12 -3.51 5.67
N SER A 64 -12.15 -2.32 6.30
CA SER A 64 -13.41 -1.58 6.50
C SER A 64 -13.94 -1.02 5.18
N LEU A 65 -13.06 -0.51 4.31
CA LEU A 65 -13.39 -0.01 2.99
C LEU A 65 -13.92 -1.11 2.10
N ALA A 66 -13.23 -2.24 1.98
CA ALA A 66 -13.65 -3.39 1.19
C ALA A 66 -15.07 -3.83 1.58
N LYS A 67 -15.32 -3.97 2.89
CA LYS A 67 -16.64 -4.31 3.41
C LYS A 67 -17.72 -3.28 3.03
N SER A 68 -17.38 -1.98 3.06
CA SER A 68 -18.29 -0.91 2.69
C SER A 68 -18.59 -0.87 1.20
N LEU A 69 -17.65 -1.30 0.37
CA LEU A 69 -17.77 -1.39 -1.09
C LEU A 69 -18.34 -2.74 -1.56
N ASN A 70 -18.80 -3.60 -0.64
CA ASN A 70 -19.27 -4.97 -0.92
C ASN A 70 -18.22 -5.84 -1.64
N ILE A 71 -16.95 -5.63 -1.34
CA ILE A 71 -15.83 -6.46 -1.78
C ILE A 71 -15.55 -7.48 -0.67
N ASP A 72 -15.79 -8.75 -0.96
CA ASP A 72 -15.50 -9.86 -0.04
C ASP A 72 -14.07 -10.35 -0.31
N LEU A 73 -13.13 -9.89 0.53
CA LEU A 73 -11.71 -10.22 0.42
C LEU A 73 -11.48 -11.70 0.68
N ASP A 74 -12.22 -12.30 1.62
CA ASP A 74 -12.08 -13.73 1.96
C ASP A 74 -12.56 -14.60 0.80
N TYR A 75 -13.71 -14.28 0.20
CA TYR A 75 -14.22 -14.98 -0.97
C TYR A 75 -13.27 -14.89 -2.17
N LEU A 76 -12.65 -13.73 -2.38
CA LEU A 76 -11.67 -13.51 -3.45
C LEU A 76 -10.29 -14.08 -3.11
N ASN A 77 -10.10 -14.55 -1.89
CA ASN A 77 -8.80 -15.00 -1.36
C ASN A 77 -7.71 -13.93 -1.54
N ILE A 78 -8.02 -12.70 -1.15
CA ILE A 78 -7.11 -11.55 -1.16
C ILE A 78 -6.58 -11.31 0.26
N SER A 79 -5.27 -11.33 0.42
CA SER A 79 -4.60 -11.01 1.69
C SER A 79 -4.13 -9.55 1.74
N LEU A 80 -4.37 -8.87 2.87
CA LEU A 80 -3.76 -7.58 3.19
C LEU A 80 -2.53 -7.80 4.06
N ILE A 81 -1.35 -7.36 3.62
CA ILE A 81 -0.08 -7.58 4.32
C ILE A 81 0.57 -6.25 4.68
N SER A 82 0.80 -6.05 5.99
CA SER A 82 1.63 -4.96 6.46
C SER A 82 3.11 -5.30 6.32
N VAL A 83 3.87 -4.40 5.68
CA VAL A 83 5.32 -4.60 5.51
C VAL A 83 6.14 -4.08 6.71
N ASP A 84 5.50 -3.35 7.67
CA ASP A 84 6.06 -2.90 8.95
C ASP A 84 7.48 -2.29 8.84
N GLY A 85 7.67 -1.39 7.87
CA GLY A 85 8.94 -0.70 7.63
C GLY A 85 10.00 -1.57 6.93
N ILE A 86 9.62 -2.76 6.45
CA ILE A 86 10.46 -3.59 5.59
C ILE A 86 10.36 -3.05 4.14
N SER A 87 11.33 -3.38 3.33
CA SER A 87 11.30 -3.00 1.92
C SER A 87 10.16 -3.69 1.17
N PHE A 88 9.21 -2.93 0.65
CA PHE A 88 8.19 -3.42 -0.29
C PHE A 88 8.78 -4.24 -1.43
N LYS A 89 9.97 -3.84 -1.91
CA LYS A 89 10.67 -4.48 -3.02
C LYS A 89 10.93 -5.97 -2.77
N ILE A 90 11.22 -6.36 -1.53
CA ILE A 90 11.48 -7.76 -1.20
C ILE A 90 10.18 -8.56 -1.27
N TYR A 91 9.09 -8.02 -0.71
CA TYR A 91 7.78 -8.68 -0.78
C TYR A 91 7.29 -8.79 -2.23
N ALA A 92 7.40 -7.70 -3.01
CA ALA A 92 7.05 -7.70 -4.43
C ALA A 92 7.85 -8.75 -5.20
N ALA A 93 9.18 -8.82 -5.02
CA ALA A 93 10.02 -9.81 -5.68
C ALA A 93 9.66 -11.26 -5.33
N ILE A 94 9.25 -11.52 -4.08
CA ILE A 94 8.79 -12.86 -3.68
C ILE A 94 7.45 -13.19 -4.33
N LEU A 95 6.51 -12.25 -4.34
CA LEU A 95 5.19 -12.46 -4.94
C LEU A 95 5.30 -12.64 -6.46
N ASP A 96 6.15 -11.84 -7.13
CA ASP A 96 6.46 -12.01 -8.55
C ASP A 96 7.05 -13.40 -8.85
N ALA A 97 8.01 -13.86 -8.03
CA ALA A 97 8.62 -15.18 -8.18
C ALA A 97 7.63 -16.33 -7.94
N LEU A 98 6.56 -16.09 -7.21
CA LEU A 98 5.45 -17.03 -6.97
C LEU A 98 4.29 -16.83 -7.94
N GLU A 99 4.39 -15.88 -8.86
CA GLU A 99 3.32 -15.46 -9.78
C GLU A 99 2.02 -15.11 -9.07
N ILE A 100 2.12 -14.56 -7.85
CA ILE A 100 0.97 -14.08 -7.08
C ILE A 100 0.75 -12.60 -7.42
N PRO A 101 -0.40 -12.23 -7.99
CA PRO A 101 -0.72 -10.84 -8.27
C PRO A 101 -0.69 -9.98 -7.00
N TRP A 102 -0.13 -8.80 -7.12
CA TRP A 102 -0.08 -7.88 -5.98
C TRP A 102 -0.31 -6.43 -6.41
N VAL A 103 -0.76 -5.64 -5.46
CA VAL A 103 -0.73 -4.19 -5.51
C VAL A 103 -0.09 -3.67 -4.22
N MET A 104 0.39 -2.44 -4.25
CA MET A 104 0.89 -1.78 -3.04
C MET A 104 0.42 -0.35 -2.92
N ARG A 105 0.38 0.14 -1.67
CA ARG A 105 0.23 1.56 -1.37
C ARG A 105 1.19 1.96 -0.27
N THR A 106 1.84 3.12 -0.44
CA THR A 106 2.85 3.66 0.47
C THR A 106 2.68 5.17 0.64
N ASP A 107 3.18 5.70 1.75
CA ASP A 107 3.15 7.12 2.05
C ASP A 107 4.16 7.91 1.21
N ASN A 108 3.84 9.17 0.91
CA ASN A 108 4.71 10.10 0.19
C ASN A 108 5.70 10.74 1.18
N ASP A 109 6.58 9.91 1.71
CA ASP A 109 7.57 10.31 2.68
C ASP A 109 8.66 11.20 2.07
N ILE A 110 8.92 12.32 2.70
CA ILE A 110 10.09 13.14 2.44
C ILE A 110 10.96 13.13 3.69
N SER A 111 12.22 12.77 3.55
CA SER A 111 13.16 12.66 4.67
C SER A 111 14.44 13.45 4.43
N LYS A 112 14.97 14.07 5.49
CA LYS A 112 16.30 14.67 5.45
C LYS A 112 17.36 13.57 5.54
N LEU A 113 18.36 13.62 4.68
CA LEU A 113 19.46 12.66 4.74
C LEU A 113 20.29 12.89 6.00
N LYS A 114 20.59 11.80 6.71
CA LYS A 114 21.36 11.86 7.95
C LYS A 114 22.75 12.44 7.70
N GLY A 115 23.07 13.52 8.41
CA GLY A 115 24.38 14.20 8.31
C GLY A 115 24.56 15.09 7.07
N GLN A 116 23.49 15.35 6.31
CA GLN A 116 23.53 16.20 5.12
C GLN A 116 22.40 17.23 5.12
N GLU A 117 22.60 18.36 4.44
CA GLU A 117 21.54 19.36 4.17
C GLU A 117 20.77 19.02 2.88
N LYS A 118 20.51 17.72 2.64
CA LYS A 118 19.80 17.23 1.47
C LYS A 118 18.53 16.50 1.86
N TRP A 119 17.55 16.56 0.99
CA TRP A 119 16.24 15.96 1.17
C TRP A 119 16.01 14.85 0.15
N ASN A 120 15.50 13.71 0.61
CA ASN A 120 15.22 12.54 -0.19
C ASN A 120 13.71 12.38 -0.38
N PHE A 121 13.29 12.14 -1.60
CA PHE A 121 11.93 11.77 -1.99
C PHE A 121 11.68 10.29 -1.67
N ALA A 122 11.66 9.95 -0.38
CA ALA A 122 11.71 8.55 0.05
C ALA A 122 10.53 7.72 -0.47
N GLY A 123 9.29 8.24 -0.39
CA GLY A 123 8.09 7.59 -0.91
C GLY A 123 8.11 7.44 -2.43
N ILE A 124 8.36 8.54 -3.16
CA ILE A 124 8.48 8.54 -4.62
C ILE A 124 9.56 7.56 -5.06
N ASN A 125 10.77 7.66 -4.50
CA ASN A 125 11.89 6.83 -4.89
C ASN A 125 11.70 5.35 -4.57
N ARG A 126 10.94 5.03 -3.52
CA ARG A 126 10.49 3.67 -3.19
C ARG A 126 9.63 3.10 -4.32
N CYS A 127 8.64 3.86 -4.76
CA CYS A 127 7.77 3.45 -5.86
C CYS A 127 8.52 3.28 -7.17
N LEU A 128 9.35 4.26 -7.54
CA LEU A 128 10.16 4.23 -8.77
C LEU A 128 11.14 3.05 -8.80
N ASP A 129 11.75 2.70 -7.64
CA ASP A 129 12.66 1.55 -7.52
C ASP A 129 11.95 0.22 -7.80
N ILE A 130 10.70 0.08 -7.35
CA ILE A 130 9.90 -1.14 -7.55
C ILE A 130 9.55 -1.32 -9.02
N VAL A 131 9.16 -0.25 -9.70
CA VAL A 131 8.79 -0.31 -11.13
C VAL A 131 9.99 -0.20 -12.08
N GLY A 132 11.21 -0.11 -11.56
CA GLY A 132 12.44 -0.05 -12.38
C GLY A 132 12.67 1.28 -13.10
N ILE A 133 12.08 2.37 -12.62
CA ILE A 133 12.23 3.72 -13.18
C ILE A 133 13.33 4.47 -12.43
N LYS A 134 14.01 5.40 -13.14
CA LYS A 134 15.06 6.23 -12.55
C LYS A 134 14.51 7.04 -11.37
N LYS A 135 15.18 6.95 -10.23
CA LYS A 135 14.86 7.70 -9.01
C LYS A 135 15.10 9.20 -9.15
N PHE A 136 14.38 9.98 -8.38
CA PHE A 136 14.64 11.40 -8.23
C PHE A 136 15.96 11.61 -7.48
N GLU A 137 16.71 12.62 -7.89
CA GLU A 137 17.90 13.07 -7.18
C GLU A 137 17.52 13.80 -5.89
N HIS A 138 18.46 13.85 -4.95
CA HIS A 138 18.23 14.56 -3.70
C HIS A 138 18.11 16.07 -3.91
N SER A 139 17.21 16.69 -3.19
CA SER A 139 17.05 18.14 -3.22
C SER A 139 17.98 18.83 -2.21
N ASP A 140 18.70 19.86 -2.65
CA ASP A 140 19.48 20.73 -1.77
C ASP A 140 18.60 21.74 -1.00
N LYS A 141 17.34 21.89 -1.40
CA LYS A 141 16.35 22.72 -0.71
C LYS A 141 15.40 21.85 0.08
N LYS A 142 14.93 22.38 1.24
CA LYS A 142 13.85 21.73 1.98
C LYS A 142 12.65 21.53 1.07
N ILE A 143 12.16 20.33 1.03
CA ILE A 143 10.96 19.93 0.28
C ILE A 143 10.04 19.14 1.20
N THR A 144 8.74 19.18 0.95
CA THR A 144 7.69 18.46 1.65
C THR A 144 6.83 17.66 0.67
N SER A 145 6.00 16.75 1.17
CA SER A 145 5.04 16.02 0.33
C SER A 145 4.08 16.97 -0.39
N LEU A 146 3.67 18.07 0.24
CA LEU A 146 2.82 19.09 -0.38
C LEU A 146 3.52 19.80 -1.56
N ASP A 147 4.84 20.01 -1.48
CA ASP A 147 5.58 20.59 -2.60
C ASP A 147 5.55 19.67 -3.82
N THR A 148 5.60 18.34 -3.63
CA THR A 148 5.50 17.38 -4.74
C THR A 148 4.12 17.37 -5.40
N LEU A 149 3.07 17.70 -4.65
CA LEU A 149 1.72 17.88 -5.21
C LEU A 149 1.64 19.18 -6.01
N THR A 150 2.17 20.27 -5.43
CA THR A 150 2.07 21.61 -6.03
C THR A 150 2.87 21.74 -7.33
N ASN A 151 4.04 21.10 -7.41
CA ASN A 151 4.90 21.15 -8.59
C ASN A 151 4.58 20.08 -9.65
N GLY A 152 3.62 19.18 -9.36
CA GLY A 152 3.16 18.14 -10.27
C GLY A 152 3.98 16.85 -10.28
N ASP A 153 5.03 16.73 -9.48
CA ASP A 153 5.86 15.51 -9.38
C ASP A 153 5.02 14.30 -8.95
N TRP A 154 4.20 14.47 -7.91
CA TRP A 154 3.31 13.41 -7.43
C TRP A 154 2.37 12.92 -8.52
N GLN A 155 1.73 13.84 -9.26
CA GLN A 155 0.79 13.48 -10.33
C GLN A 155 1.48 12.68 -11.44
N THR A 156 2.61 13.18 -11.93
CA THR A 156 3.40 12.54 -12.99
C THR A 156 3.86 11.15 -12.59
N VAL A 157 4.38 11.00 -11.38
CA VAL A 157 4.83 9.72 -10.85
C VAL A 157 3.65 8.76 -10.69
N SER A 158 2.55 9.21 -10.08
CA SER A 158 1.37 8.37 -9.82
C SER A 158 0.74 7.84 -11.12
N GLU A 159 0.64 8.65 -12.17
CA GLU A 159 0.14 8.21 -13.47
C GLU A 159 0.96 7.09 -14.09
N GLU A 160 2.26 7.06 -13.82
CA GLU A 160 3.15 6.03 -14.35
C GLU A 160 3.12 4.76 -13.48
N ILE A 161 3.31 4.89 -12.16
CA ILE A 161 3.43 3.75 -11.26
C ILE A 161 2.12 2.99 -11.06
N ASN A 162 0.96 3.68 -11.14
CA ASN A 162 -0.35 3.06 -10.96
C ASN A 162 -0.63 1.96 -12.01
N LYS A 163 -0.03 2.07 -13.21
CA LYS A 163 -0.12 1.04 -14.26
C LYS A 163 0.43 -0.31 -13.83
N SER A 164 1.40 -0.27 -12.91
CA SER A 164 2.07 -1.46 -12.36
C SER A 164 1.53 -1.88 -10.98
N GLY A 165 0.36 -1.39 -10.57
CA GLY A 165 -0.22 -1.72 -9.27
C GLY A 165 0.46 -1.04 -8.07
N VAL A 166 1.31 -0.05 -8.31
CA VAL A 166 2.01 0.71 -7.28
C VAL A 166 1.31 2.04 -7.05
N TYR A 167 0.93 2.34 -5.82
CA TYR A 167 0.16 3.53 -5.45
C TYR A 167 0.88 4.36 -4.39
N LEU A 168 0.95 5.66 -4.64
CA LEU A 168 1.56 6.63 -3.75
C LEU A 168 0.49 7.53 -3.13
N SER A 169 0.45 7.63 -1.80
CA SER A 169 -0.37 8.63 -1.10
C SER A 169 -0.04 10.03 -1.57
N LYS A 170 -0.97 10.97 -1.45
CA LYS A 170 -0.62 12.40 -1.60
C LYS A 170 0.33 12.83 -0.50
N VAL A 171 0.02 12.45 0.73
CA VAL A 171 0.88 12.65 1.92
C VAL A 171 0.99 11.33 2.68
N ASP A 172 -0.05 10.93 3.40
CA ASP A 172 -0.19 9.68 4.13
C ASP A 172 -1.67 9.24 4.17
N LEU A 173 -1.97 8.06 4.71
CA LEU A 173 -3.36 7.56 4.77
C LEU A 173 -4.27 8.50 5.54
N GLU A 174 -3.83 9.03 6.68
CA GLU A 174 -4.63 9.87 7.55
C GLU A 174 -5.02 11.19 6.85
N THR A 175 -4.07 11.80 6.15
CA THR A 175 -4.29 13.03 5.38
C THR A 175 -5.24 12.79 4.21
N ASP A 176 -4.95 11.78 3.39
CA ASP A 176 -5.76 11.46 2.21
C ASP A 176 -7.21 11.14 2.59
N LEU A 177 -7.41 10.40 3.69
CA LEU A 177 -8.72 10.03 4.21
C LEU A 177 -9.51 11.25 4.72
N VAL A 178 -8.83 12.15 5.45
CA VAL A 178 -9.47 13.40 5.93
C VAL A 178 -9.82 14.31 4.76
N GLU A 179 -9.01 14.37 3.70
CA GLU A 179 -9.33 15.15 2.51
C GLU A 179 -10.55 14.59 1.76
N GLU A 180 -10.63 13.27 1.57
CA GLU A 180 -11.73 12.64 0.82
C GLU A 180 -13.06 12.60 1.60
N LEU A 181 -13.05 12.53 2.95
CA LEU A 181 -14.24 12.45 3.81
C LEU A 181 -14.30 13.55 4.87
N SER A 182 -13.83 14.76 4.55
CA SER A 182 -13.66 15.86 5.49
C SER A 182 -14.89 16.08 6.40
N ALA A 183 -16.07 16.31 5.84
CA ALA A 183 -17.27 16.61 6.62
C ALA A 183 -17.62 15.49 7.62
N SER A 184 -17.63 14.23 7.18
CA SER A 184 -17.94 13.09 8.04
C SER A 184 -16.92 12.88 9.14
N ILE A 185 -15.63 13.13 8.86
CA ILE A 185 -14.55 12.95 9.84
C ILE A 185 -14.53 14.07 10.87
N LEU A 186 -14.71 15.31 10.43
CA LEU A 186 -14.76 16.47 11.35
C LEU A 186 -15.92 16.32 12.34
N ASP A 187 -17.11 15.93 11.87
CA ASP A 187 -18.26 15.64 12.71
C ASP A 187 -17.98 14.47 13.67
N ALA A 188 -17.50 13.34 13.14
CA ALA A 188 -17.23 12.14 13.93
C ALA A 188 -16.17 12.36 15.04
N LEU A 189 -15.19 13.20 14.80
CA LEU A 189 -14.10 13.48 15.72
C LEU A 189 -14.29 14.75 16.56
N ASP A 190 -15.36 15.51 16.34
CA ASP A 190 -15.60 16.84 16.94
C ASP A 190 -14.39 17.77 16.72
N LYS A 191 -14.01 17.91 15.44
CA LYS A 191 -12.88 18.75 15.02
C LYS A 191 -13.35 19.93 14.19
N LYS A 192 -12.63 21.05 14.32
CA LYS A 192 -12.99 22.29 13.64
C LYS A 192 -12.46 22.39 12.22
N ASP A 193 -11.36 21.69 11.94
CA ASP A 193 -10.63 21.74 10.67
C ASP A 193 -9.88 20.44 10.40
N ASN A 194 -9.52 20.24 9.13
CA ASN A 194 -8.82 19.05 8.66
C ASN A 194 -7.47 18.86 9.35
N GLN A 195 -6.72 19.93 9.59
CA GLN A 195 -5.40 19.85 10.21
C GLN A 195 -5.49 19.23 11.60
N SER A 196 -6.43 19.66 12.42
CA SER A 196 -6.64 19.13 13.77
C SER A 196 -7.13 17.67 13.77
N ALA A 197 -7.87 17.26 12.74
CA ALA A 197 -8.29 15.87 12.55
C ALA A 197 -7.10 14.99 12.14
N ILE A 198 -6.28 15.43 11.19
CA ILE A 198 -5.06 14.73 10.74
C ILE A 198 -4.10 14.55 11.91
N GLU A 199 -3.75 15.61 12.62
CA GLU A 199 -2.87 15.55 13.79
C GLU A 199 -3.41 14.62 14.90
N TYR A 200 -4.73 14.61 15.08
CA TYR A 200 -5.36 13.65 15.99
C TYR A 200 -5.11 12.21 15.52
N LEU A 201 -5.35 11.88 14.26
CA LEU A 201 -5.20 10.51 13.74
C LEU A 201 -3.74 10.05 13.78
N GLN A 202 -2.81 10.88 13.34
CA GLN A 202 -1.37 10.56 13.26
C GLN A 202 -0.73 10.24 14.63
N LYS A 203 -1.20 10.83 15.74
CA LYS A 203 -0.60 10.60 17.09
C LYS A 203 -0.67 9.17 17.60
N LYS A 204 -1.71 8.41 17.25
CA LYS A 204 -1.91 6.99 17.64
C LYS A 204 -2.59 6.24 16.50
N LYS A 205 -1.93 6.22 15.34
CA LYS A 205 -2.46 5.79 14.05
C LYS A 205 -3.51 4.66 14.14
N ALA A 206 -3.12 3.43 14.39
CA ALA A 206 -4.03 2.28 14.37
C ALA A 206 -5.16 2.35 15.41
N ILE A 207 -4.87 2.86 16.64
CA ILE A 207 -5.87 2.96 17.69
C ILE A 207 -6.97 3.96 17.30
N ARG A 208 -6.56 5.12 16.79
CA ARG A 208 -7.48 6.20 16.41
C ARG A 208 -8.21 5.89 15.11
N MET A 209 -7.54 5.25 14.17
CA MET A 209 -8.16 4.72 12.96
C MET A 209 -9.30 3.76 13.30
N ARG A 210 -9.08 2.79 14.20
CA ARG A 210 -10.13 1.87 14.64
C ARG A 210 -11.33 2.59 15.26
N ILE A 211 -11.10 3.66 16.04
CA ILE A 211 -12.18 4.46 16.64
C ILE A 211 -12.94 5.23 15.55
N LEU A 212 -12.23 5.86 14.64
CA LEU A 212 -12.81 6.62 13.54
C LEU A 212 -13.68 5.74 12.65
N LEU A 213 -13.13 4.61 12.17
CA LEU A 213 -13.83 3.70 11.25
C LEU A 213 -15.17 3.17 11.81
N LYS A 214 -15.28 3.00 13.13
CA LYS A 214 -16.55 2.65 13.77
C LYS A 214 -17.59 3.77 13.63
N LYS A 215 -17.16 5.02 13.69
CA LYS A 215 -18.04 6.18 13.63
C LYS A 215 -18.49 6.51 12.20
N ILE A 216 -17.55 6.45 11.24
CA ILE A 216 -17.80 6.79 9.83
C ILE A 216 -18.15 5.58 8.96
N LYS A 217 -18.49 4.44 9.55
CA LYS A 217 -18.75 3.20 8.81
C LYS A 217 -19.75 3.37 7.66
N LYS A 218 -20.75 4.22 7.82
CA LYS A 218 -21.79 4.47 6.81
C LYS A 218 -21.30 5.37 5.68
N ASP A 219 -20.25 6.13 5.90
CA ASP A 219 -19.75 7.12 4.95
C ASP A 219 -18.61 6.57 4.08
N LEU A 220 -18.01 5.43 4.47
CA LEU A 220 -16.90 4.83 3.73
C LEU A 220 -17.26 4.48 2.28
N HIS A 221 -18.54 4.22 1.97
CA HIS A 221 -18.98 3.95 0.60
C HIS A 221 -18.79 5.16 -0.34
N ASN A 222 -18.73 6.38 0.20
CA ASN A 222 -18.48 7.58 -0.58
C ASN A 222 -17.06 7.61 -1.19
N LEU A 223 -16.14 6.76 -0.69
CA LEU A 223 -14.81 6.59 -1.25
C LEU A 223 -14.77 5.75 -2.53
N ASN A 224 -15.89 5.25 -3.02
CA ASN A 224 -15.99 4.32 -4.16
C ASN A 224 -15.32 4.82 -5.45
N SER A 225 -15.22 6.12 -5.65
CA SER A 225 -14.56 6.76 -6.81
C SER A 225 -13.27 7.51 -6.45
N GLY A 226 -12.88 7.50 -5.17
CA GLY A 226 -11.71 8.21 -4.65
C GLY A 226 -10.38 7.49 -4.93
N ASP A 227 -9.29 8.21 -4.70
CA ASP A 227 -7.94 7.67 -4.88
C ASP A 227 -7.65 6.52 -3.91
N LEU A 228 -8.25 6.57 -2.72
CA LEU A 228 -8.10 5.52 -1.71
C LEU A 228 -8.68 4.16 -2.12
N ALA A 229 -9.71 4.12 -2.98
CA ALA A 229 -10.29 2.86 -3.43
C ALA A 229 -9.58 2.25 -4.66
N LYS A 230 -8.83 3.05 -5.42
CA LYS A 230 -8.19 2.61 -6.67
C LYS A 230 -7.32 1.36 -6.53
N PRO A 231 -6.39 1.26 -5.54
CA PRO A 231 -5.55 0.07 -5.40
C PRO A 231 -6.37 -1.19 -5.12
N LEU A 232 -7.44 -1.07 -4.32
CA LEU A 232 -8.32 -2.19 -4.02
C LEU A 232 -9.07 -2.68 -5.27
N TYR A 233 -9.63 -1.76 -6.07
CA TYR A 233 -10.29 -2.12 -7.32
C TYR A 233 -9.32 -2.71 -8.35
N HIS A 234 -8.10 -2.18 -8.41
CA HIS A 234 -7.07 -2.72 -9.31
C HIS A 234 -6.78 -4.18 -8.99
N LEU A 235 -6.54 -4.50 -7.71
CA LEU A 235 -6.29 -5.88 -7.29
C LEU A 235 -7.49 -6.79 -7.56
N VAL A 236 -8.70 -6.33 -7.27
CA VAL A 236 -9.93 -7.10 -7.54
C VAL A 236 -10.07 -7.43 -9.02
N LYS A 237 -9.77 -6.48 -9.91
CA LYS A 237 -9.78 -6.71 -11.37
C LYS A 237 -8.79 -7.80 -11.76
N ILE A 238 -7.54 -7.70 -11.30
CA ILE A 238 -6.50 -8.70 -11.62
C ILE A 238 -6.94 -10.08 -11.14
N VAL A 239 -7.42 -10.19 -9.90
CA VAL A 239 -7.83 -11.47 -9.32
C VAL A 239 -9.03 -12.08 -10.05
N LYS A 240 -9.92 -11.26 -10.60
CA LYS A 240 -11.06 -11.71 -11.40
C LYS A 240 -10.72 -11.97 -12.87
N GLY A 241 -9.53 -11.56 -13.34
CA GLY A 241 -9.14 -11.66 -14.74
C GLY A 241 -9.84 -10.66 -15.66
N GLU A 242 -10.19 -9.47 -15.14
CA GLU A 242 -10.90 -8.38 -15.85
C GLU A 242 -9.93 -7.33 -16.41
#